data_995ef7cf4192946747178d366c0c3c33
#
_entry.id   995ef7cf4192946747178d366c0c3c33
#
_cell.length_a   1.000
_cell.length_b   1.000
_cell.length_c   1.000
_cell.angle_alpha   90.00
_cell.angle_beta   90.00
_cell.angle_gamma   90.00
#
_symmetry.space_group_name_H-M   'P 1'
#
loop_
_entity.id
_entity.type
_entity.pdbx_description
1 polymer ?
#
loop_
_entity_poly.entity_id
_entity_poly.type
_entity_poly.pdbx_seq_one_letter_code
_entity_poly.pdbx_strand_id
1 'polypeptide(L)'
;MGDTLGWIIIAVIFSLASRGSLDILSVAQAQFGTLAFLAVSFTIGRRLVFRLIRWANDNLVSSAAVITVILLLMSGMAMITHLIGVHTVLGAFIAGVLVGESPILTRQTDERLRGLISSLFLPVFFGLAGLSADLTVLKDPSVLGLTAALVLIASIGKFGGAFVGGALGGLTRQESYALASGMNARGSTEVIIATIGLSMGVLSQTMFSMIVTMAILTTMAMPPMLRSALARLPLGRDEKERPEREEYEQRGFVANLERLLLAVDESSNATFAAHLAGGRGLPITVLHVGANANLQEKNRADEESPEAAVINAAKASAEADADGGGNVDVISRAREETAAEAIAEEAKKGFDLLVVGMDAAAGPDGGFDRRLDDLTSDFDGPLAIAAAKGVHEKEPTANARKILVPVSGSNVSRRGAEVAIALARLSSEPLQVVYVSTTRDKGARRTSPSMSLAHEEAILKDIAATAARYDINVTTRLRANTAPEIAILQEIASSRADLVVIGVDRIQGDRLNFGSIAAAVLGKSKASVLLVSDGDVRPKT
;
A
#
# COMPACT_ATOMS: atom_id res chain seq x y z
N MET A 1 -22.31 1.60 -3.53
CA MET A 1 -23.52 2.40 -3.81
C MET A 1 -24.80 1.82 -3.18
N GLY A 2 -25.06 0.49 -3.24
CA GLY A 2 -26.25 -0.12 -2.62
C GLY A 2 -26.37 0.12 -1.12
N ASP A 3 -25.27 -0.05 -0.39
CA ASP A 3 -25.25 0.12 1.06
C ASP A 3 -25.51 1.57 1.49
N THR A 4 -24.97 2.55 0.76
CA THR A 4 -25.18 3.98 1.05
C THR A 4 -26.66 4.38 0.90
N LEU A 5 -27.32 3.93 -0.19
CA LEU A 5 -28.76 4.13 -0.38
C LEU A 5 -29.57 3.40 0.69
N GLY A 6 -29.18 2.19 1.05
CA GLY A 6 -29.79 1.43 2.14
C GLY A 6 -29.76 2.19 3.47
N TRP A 7 -28.61 2.75 3.85
CA TRP A 7 -28.47 3.53 5.07
C TRP A 7 -29.29 4.82 5.07
N ILE A 8 -29.42 5.51 3.93
CA ILE A 8 -30.28 6.68 3.79
C ILE A 8 -31.76 6.29 4.01
N ILE A 9 -32.21 5.21 3.35
CA ILE A 9 -33.60 4.72 3.50
C ILE A 9 -33.88 4.32 4.95
N ILE A 10 -32.93 3.64 5.60
CA ILE A 10 -33.04 3.22 7.00
C ILE A 10 -33.11 4.44 7.93
N ALA A 11 -32.25 5.45 7.72
CA ALA A 11 -32.29 6.68 8.50
C ALA A 11 -33.67 7.37 8.42
N VAL A 12 -34.29 7.35 7.23
CA VAL A 12 -35.63 7.87 6.99
C VAL A 12 -36.68 7.05 7.76
N ILE A 13 -36.65 5.72 7.63
CA ILE A 13 -37.61 4.81 8.31
C ILE A 13 -37.48 4.95 9.84
N PHE A 14 -36.26 4.99 10.36
CA PHE A 14 -36.05 5.13 11.80
C PHE A 14 -36.47 6.51 12.33
N SER A 15 -36.26 7.58 11.55
CA SER A 15 -36.77 8.91 11.92
C SER A 15 -38.28 8.94 12.01
N LEU A 16 -38.98 8.23 11.13
CA LEU A 16 -40.45 8.07 11.15
C LEU A 16 -40.92 7.24 12.35
N ALA A 17 -40.22 6.12 12.64
CA ALA A 17 -40.60 5.18 13.67
C ALA A 17 -40.35 5.68 15.10
N SER A 18 -39.30 6.46 15.34
CA SER A 18 -38.87 6.88 16.67
C SER A 18 -39.79 7.89 17.35
N ARG A 19 -40.69 8.53 16.62
CA ARG A 19 -41.47 9.67 17.15
C ARG A 19 -42.98 9.43 17.32
N GLY A 20 -43.49 8.25 16.96
CA GLY A 20 -44.90 7.83 17.28
C GLY A 20 -46.04 8.75 16.86
N SER A 21 -45.77 9.96 16.41
CA SER A 21 -46.73 10.95 15.89
C SER A 21 -46.22 11.49 14.56
N LEU A 22 -47.08 11.51 13.55
CA LEU A 22 -46.78 12.07 12.22
C LEU A 22 -46.75 13.62 12.30
N ASP A 23 -45.80 14.17 13.04
CA ASP A 23 -45.49 15.59 12.93
C ASP A 23 -44.65 15.81 11.68
N ILE A 24 -45.28 16.22 10.60
CA ILE A 24 -44.67 16.42 9.27
C ILE A 24 -43.48 17.37 9.37
N LEU A 25 -43.53 18.35 10.27
CA LEU A 25 -42.47 19.34 10.42
C LEU A 25 -41.21 18.72 11.00
N SER A 26 -41.33 17.85 12.02
CA SER A 26 -40.20 17.20 12.65
C SER A 26 -39.57 16.11 11.76
N VAL A 27 -40.37 15.43 10.96
CA VAL A 27 -39.90 14.49 9.93
C VAL A 27 -39.12 15.22 8.84
N ALA A 28 -39.67 16.32 8.33
CA ALA A 28 -39.01 17.17 7.35
C ALA A 28 -37.68 17.74 7.86
N GLN A 29 -37.64 18.14 9.12
CA GLN A 29 -36.43 18.67 9.77
C GLN A 29 -35.33 17.60 9.90
N ALA A 30 -35.66 16.36 10.28
CA ALA A 30 -34.72 15.25 10.35
C ALA A 30 -34.22 14.83 8.96
N GLN A 31 -35.09 14.82 7.95
CA GLN A 31 -34.74 14.55 6.56
C GLN A 31 -33.78 15.61 6.02
N PHE A 32 -34.13 16.91 6.19
CA PHE A 32 -33.28 18.01 5.78
C PHE A 32 -31.95 17.99 6.53
N GLY A 33 -31.95 17.71 7.84
CA GLY A 33 -30.75 17.55 8.65
C GLY A 33 -29.86 16.42 8.15
N THR A 34 -30.43 15.28 7.76
CA THR A 34 -29.69 14.14 7.19
C THR A 34 -29.05 14.51 5.85
N LEU A 35 -29.81 15.11 4.95
CA LEU A 35 -29.30 15.54 3.64
C LEU A 35 -28.22 16.63 3.79
N ALA A 36 -28.44 17.60 4.67
CA ALA A 36 -27.45 18.63 4.99
C ALA A 36 -26.18 18.03 5.60
N PHE A 37 -26.31 17.07 6.54
CA PHE A 37 -25.19 16.36 7.12
C PHE A 37 -24.39 15.62 6.04
N LEU A 38 -25.03 14.90 5.13
CA LEU A 38 -24.36 14.20 4.03
C LEU A 38 -23.65 15.20 3.10
N ALA A 39 -24.34 16.27 2.67
CA ALA A 39 -23.76 17.27 1.80
C ALA A 39 -22.52 17.94 2.44
N VAL A 40 -22.61 18.33 3.72
CA VAL A 40 -21.50 18.92 4.47
C VAL A 40 -20.36 17.92 4.67
N SER A 41 -20.67 16.65 4.98
CA SER A 41 -19.67 15.59 5.18
C SER A 41 -18.86 15.33 3.91
N PHE A 42 -19.50 15.21 2.75
CA PHE A 42 -18.79 14.95 1.49
C PHE A 42 -18.12 16.18 0.88
N THR A 43 -18.48 17.39 1.27
CA THR A 43 -17.85 18.63 0.78
C THR A 43 -16.76 19.14 1.73
N ILE A 44 -17.19 19.62 2.90
CA ILE A 44 -16.30 20.22 3.91
C ILE A 44 -15.65 19.12 4.76
N GLY A 45 -16.43 18.12 5.18
CA GLY A 45 -15.99 17.02 6.03
C GLY A 45 -14.84 16.25 5.41
N ARG A 46 -14.92 15.95 4.10
CA ARG A 46 -13.83 15.27 3.37
C ARG A 46 -12.50 16.00 3.50
N ARG A 47 -12.49 17.32 3.30
CA ARG A 47 -11.28 18.14 3.42
C ARG A 47 -10.75 18.17 4.85
N LEU A 48 -11.65 18.23 5.83
CA LEU A 48 -11.29 18.24 7.25
C LEU A 48 -10.69 16.90 7.69
N VAL A 49 -11.33 15.79 7.31
CA VAL A 49 -10.86 14.43 7.60
C VAL A 49 -9.47 14.20 6.99
N PHE A 50 -9.26 14.58 5.74
CA PHE A 50 -7.95 14.44 5.10
C PHE A 50 -6.86 15.25 5.80
N ARG A 51 -7.16 16.50 6.22
CA ARG A 51 -6.21 17.32 6.98
C ARG A 51 -5.92 16.71 8.36
N LEU A 52 -6.95 16.16 9.02
CA LEU A 52 -6.80 15.56 10.34
C LEU A 52 -5.97 14.28 10.29
N ILE A 53 -6.21 13.40 9.30
CA ILE A 53 -5.42 12.18 9.11
C ILE A 53 -3.97 12.53 8.74
N ARG A 54 -3.77 13.53 7.87
CA ARG A 54 -2.44 14.03 7.53
C ARG A 54 -1.73 14.54 8.78
N TRP A 55 -2.37 15.42 9.55
CA TRP A 55 -1.81 15.93 10.79
C TRP A 55 -1.47 14.80 11.78
N ALA A 56 -2.34 13.80 11.89
CA ALA A 56 -2.09 12.64 12.75
C ALA A 56 -0.87 11.83 12.28
N ASN A 57 -0.76 11.54 10.98
CA ASN A 57 0.39 10.83 10.43
C ASN A 57 1.70 11.63 10.56
N ASP A 58 1.65 12.96 10.45
CA ASP A 58 2.83 13.80 10.48
C ASP A 58 3.34 14.10 11.90
N ASN A 59 2.44 14.10 12.89
CA ASN A 59 2.78 14.52 14.26
C ASN A 59 2.74 13.38 15.30
N LEU A 60 2.10 12.25 14.97
CA LEU A 60 1.98 11.14 15.91
C LEU A 60 2.92 10.00 15.51
N VAL A 61 3.81 9.63 16.42
CA VAL A 61 4.87 8.61 16.20
C VAL A 61 4.32 7.18 16.08
N SER A 62 3.06 6.94 16.49
CA SER A 62 2.50 5.59 16.57
C SER A 62 1.27 5.43 15.69
N SER A 63 1.25 4.36 14.89
CA SER A 63 0.03 3.96 14.17
C SER A 63 -1.17 3.69 15.08
N ALA A 64 -0.95 3.31 16.34
CA ALA A 64 -2.01 3.20 17.35
C ALA A 64 -2.66 4.55 17.65
N ALA A 65 -1.86 5.63 17.69
CA ALA A 65 -2.37 6.98 17.88
C ALA A 65 -3.21 7.46 16.69
N VAL A 66 -2.80 7.14 15.47
CA VAL A 66 -3.58 7.42 14.24
C VAL A 66 -4.93 6.68 14.27
N ILE A 67 -4.94 5.41 14.67
CA ILE A 67 -6.18 4.63 14.86
C ILE A 67 -7.08 5.30 15.91
N THR A 68 -6.52 5.80 17.02
CA THR A 68 -7.28 6.52 18.05
C THR A 68 -7.92 7.79 17.48
N VAL A 69 -7.22 8.56 16.65
CA VAL A 69 -7.78 9.74 15.95
C VAL A 69 -8.93 9.34 15.03
N ILE A 70 -8.81 8.23 14.29
CA ILE A 70 -9.88 7.69 13.43
C ILE A 70 -11.11 7.32 14.28
N LEU A 71 -10.92 6.64 15.42
CA LEU A 71 -12.01 6.25 16.31
C LEU A 71 -12.69 7.48 16.94
N LEU A 72 -11.92 8.50 17.32
CA LEU A 72 -12.45 9.77 17.82
C LEU A 72 -13.26 10.52 16.75
N LEU A 73 -12.77 10.54 15.52
CA LEU A 73 -13.50 11.13 14.38
C LEU A 73 -14.83 10.39 14.15
N MET A 74 -14.80 9.07 14.17
CA MET A 74 -15.98 8.22 14.02
C MET A 74 -17.01 8.48 15.12
N SER A 75 -16.55 8.56 16.37
CA SER A 75 -17.39 8.87 17.53
C SER A 75 -17.96 10.30 17.47
N GLY A 76 -17.16 11.27 17.04
CA GLY A 76 -17.59 12.66 16.84
C GLY A 76 -18.68 12.79 15.80
N MET A 77 -18.52 12.13 14.64
CA MET A 77 -19.55 12.14 13.58
C MET A 77 -20.83 11.39 14.01
N ALA A 78 -20.69 10.29 14.78
CA ALA A 78 -21.83 9.60 15.39
C ALA A 78 -22.58 10.51 16.37
N MET A 79 -21.86 11.31 17.16
CA MET A 79 -22.45 12.29 18.06
C MET A 79 -23.21 13.40 17.31
N ILE A 80 -22.64 13.90 16.22
CA ILE A 80 -23.32 14.92 15.38
C ILE A 80 -24.64 14.37 14.84
N THR A 81 -24.68 13.14 14.31
CA THR A 81 -25.93 12.55 13.83
C THR A 81 -26.95 12.33 14.95
N HIS A 82 -26.50 11.97 16.15
CA HIS A 82 -27.36 11.87 17.32
C HIS A 82 -28.02 13.20 17.67
N LEU A 83 -27.25 14.30 17.66
CA LEU A 83 -27.76 15.64 17.95
C LEU A 83 -28.77 16.14 16.89
N ILE A 84 -28.62 15.71 15.65
CA ILE A 84 -29.58 16.01 14.55
C ILE A 84 -30.88 15.17 14.71
N GLY A 85 -30.89 14.16 15.58
CA GLY A 85 -32.03 13.25 15.76
C GLY A 85 -32.02 12.07 14.79
N VAL A 86 -30.85 11.75 14.23
CA VAL A 86 -30.61 10.60 13.36
C VAL A 86 -29.76 9.57 14.09
N HIS A 87 -29.86 8.30 13.70
CA HIS A 87 -29.14 7.25 14.38
C HIS A 87 -27.60 7.40 14.27
N THR A 88 -26.88 7.18 15.36
CA THR A 88 -25.42 7.34 15.49
C THR A 88 -24.61 6.52 14.48
N VAL A 89 -25.14 5.35 14.06
CA VAL A 89 -24.50 4.46 13.08
C VAL A 89 -24.28 5.14 11.73
N LEU A 90 -25.19 6.03 11.30
CA LEU A 90 -25.01 6.77 10.04
C LEU A 90 -23.77 7.66 10.10
N GLY A 91 -23.57 8.37 11.20
CA GLY A 91 -22.39 9.23 11.38
C GLY A 91 -21.09 8.44 11.40
N ALA A 92 -21.06 7.31 12.12
CA ALA A 92 -19.92 6.40 12.15
C ALA A 92 -19.63 5.79 10.77
N PHE A 93 -20.67 5.42 10.02
CA PHE A 93 -20.53 4.87 8.66
C PHE A 93 -19.94 5.91 7.69
N ILE A 94 -20.46 7.13 7.68
CA ILE A 94 -19.94 8.22 6.83
C ILE A 94 -18.50 8.55 7.20
N ALA A 95 -18.16 8.57 8.50
CA ALA A 95 -16.77 8.73 8.93
C ALA A 95 -15.86 7.65 8.32
N GLY A 96 -16.30 6.38 8.37
CA GLY A 96 -15.57 5.26 7.78
C GLY A 96 -15.37 5.40 6.26
N VAL A 97 -16.39 5.87 5.53
CA VAL A 97 -16.29 6.15 4.08
C VAL A 97 -15.25 7.24 3.81
N LEU A 98 -15.29 8.35 4.55
CA LEU A 98 -14.36 9.47 4.38
C LEU A 98 -12.91 9.09 4.72
N VAL A 99 -12.72 8.28 5.76
CA VAL A 99 -11.39 7.75 6.13
C VAL A 99 -10.88 6.79 5.05
N GLY A 100 -11.72 5.88 4.56
CA GLY A 100 -11.36 4.92 3.51
C GLY A 100 -11.08 5.55 2.14
N GLU A 101 -11.67 6.73 1.85
CA GLU A 101 -11.35 7.51 0.64
C GLU A 101 -10.07 8.36 0.79
N SER A 102 -9.47 8.39 1.99
CA SER A 102 -8.27 9.19 2.21
C SER A 102 -7.03 8.55 1.55
N PRO A 103 -6.39 9.22 0.60
CA PRO A 103 -5.18 8.70 -0.04
C PRO A 103 -3.97 8.65 0.91
N ILE A 104 -4.10 9.20 2.12
CA ILE A 104 -3.03 9.33 3.12
C ILE A 104 -3.16 8.23 4.19
N LEU A 105 -4.18 7.38 4.13
CA LEU A 105 -4.31 6.24 5.03
C LEU A 105 -3.27 5.19 4.66
N THR A 106 -2.23 5.04 5.51
CA THR A 106 -1.18 4.06 5.25
C THR A 106 -1.74 2.63 5.30
N ARG A 107 -1.23 1.77 4.43
CA ARG A 107 -1.62 0.35 4.37
C ARG A 107 -1.49 -0.34 5.74
N GLN A 108 -0.41 -0.05 6.47
CA GLN A 108 -0.19 -0.58 7.81
C GLN A 108 -1.31 -0.19 8.79
N THR A 109 -1.81 1.06 8.73
CA THR A 109 -2.92 1.52 9.57
C THR A 109 -4.23 0.85 9.17
N ASP A 110 -4.49 0.70 7.85
CA ASP A 110 -5.67 -0.01 7.34
C ASP A 110 -5.66 -1.48 7.74
N GLU A 111 -4.53 -2.19 7.59
CA GLU A 111 -4.39 -3.60 7.99
C GLU A 111 -4.59 -3.79 9.50
N ARG A 112 -4.04 -2.92 10.34
CA ARG A 112 -4.24 -2.97 11.79
C ARG A 112 -5.68 -2.69 12.19
N LEU A 113 -6.32 -1.70 11.55
CA LEU A 113 -7.72 -1.39 11.79
C LEU A 113 -8.63 -2.56 11.36
N ARG A 114 -8.39 -3.13 10.19
CA ARG A 114 -9.09 -4.34 9.71
C ARG A 114 -8.85 -5.53 10.64
N GLY A 115 -7.61 -5.72 11.10
CA GLY A 115 -7.26 -6.74 12.08
C GLY A 115 -8.05 -6.59 13.38
N LEU A 116 -8.13 -5.39 13.93
CA LEU A 116 -8.91 -5.09 15.13
C LEU A 116 -10.42 -5.34 14.92
N ILE A 117 -10.95 -4.92 13.78
CA ILE A 117 -12.36 -5.13 13.44
C ILE A 117 -12.67 -6.63 13.31
N SER A 118 -11.85 -7.37 12.56
CA SER A 118 -12.10 -8.79 12.29
C SER A 118 -11.84 -9.70 13.48
N SER A 119 -10.87 -9.37 14.34
CA SER A 119 -10.52 -10.21 15.50
C SER A 119 -11.33 -9.92 16.75
N LEU A 120 -11.83 -8.68 16.93
CA LEU A 120 -12.53 -8.29 18.15
C LEU A 120 -13.98 -7.86 17.87
N PHE A 121 -14.19 -6.82 17.06
CA PHE A 121 -15.51 -6.20 16.95
C PHE A 121 -16.52 -7.09 16.23
N LEU A 122 -16.15 -7.77 15.14
CA LEU A 122 -17.05 -8.64 14.40
C LEU A 122 -17.49 -9.86 15.22
N PRO A 123 -16.59 -10.63 15.88
CA PRO A 123 -17.01 -11.75 16.71
C PRO A 123 -17.89 -11.34 17.89
N VAL A 124 -17.57 -10.24 18.55
CA VAL A 124 -18.38 -9.72 19.67
C VAL A 124 -19.76 -9.28 19.17
N PHE A 125 -19.83 -8.54 18.08
CA PHE A 125 -21.08 -8.08 17.50
C PHE A 125 -21.99 -9.25 17.07
N PHE A 126 -21.44 -10.20 16.31
CA PHE A 126 -22.23 -11.36 15.86
C PHE A 126 -22.58 -12.31 17.01
N GLY A 127 -21.68 -12.43 18.02
CA GLY A 127 -21.97 -13.18 19.24
C GLY A 127 -23.14 -12.59 20.01
N LEU A 128 -23.14 -11.26 20.23
CA LEU A 128 -24.25 -10.57 20.89
C LEU A 128 -25.55 -10.66 20.09
N ALA A 129 -25.49 -10.48 18.77
CA ALA A 129 -26.65 -10.60 17.91
C ALA A 129 -27.22 -12.04 17.93
N GLY A 130 -26.33 -13.05 17.93
CA GLY A 130 -26.72 -14.45 18.04
C GLY A 130 -27.34 -14.81 19.39
N LEU A 131 -26.78 -14.29 20.48
CA LEU A 131 -27.33 -14.45 21.84
C LEU A 131 -28.68 -13.73 22.02
N SER A 132 -28.87 -12.63 21.31
CA SER A 132 -30.14 -11.89 21.34
C SER A 132 -31.24 -12.56 20.49
N ALA A 133 -30.88 -13.47 19.59
CA ALA A 133 -31.84 -14.18 18.75
C ALA A 133 -32.41 -15.38 19.50
N ASP A 134 -33.73 -15.44 19.60
CA ASP A 134 -34.43 -16.61 20.15
C ASP A 134 -34.81 -17.57 19.02
N LEU A 135 -33.98 -18.58 18.82
CA LEU A 135 -34.22 -19.60 17.78
C LEU A 135 -35.34 -20.56 18.17
N THR A 136 -35.83 -20.56 19.42
CA THR A 136 -36.92 -21.44 19.87
C THR A 136 -38.25 -21.08 19.23
N VAL A 137 -38.37 -19.81 18.75
CA VAL A 137 -39.58 -19.36 18.01
C VAL A 137 -39.80 -20.13 16.70
N LEU A 138 -38.75 -20.71 16.15
CA LEU A 138 -38.82 -21.54 14.93
C LEU A 138 -39.47 -22.91 15.16
N LYS A 139 -39.75 -23.29 16.42
CA LYS A 139 -40.55 -24.51 16.72
C LYS A 139 -42.01 -24.35 16.36
N ASP A 140 -42.49 -23.10 16.29
CA ASP A 140 -43.83 -22.80 15.78
C ASP A 140 -43.87 -22.99 14.26
N PRO A 141 -44.70 -23.88 13.72
CA PRO A 141 -44.79 -24.14 12.27
C PRO A 141 -45.14 -22.89 11.47
N SER A 142 -45.91 -21.97 12.03
CA SER A 142 -46.30 -20.71 11.39
C SER A 142 -45.10 -19.78 11.23
N VAL A 143 -44.28 -19.61 12.29
CA VAL A 143 -43.07 -18.81 12.28
C VAL A 143 -41.99 -19.42 11.38
N LEU A 144 -41.85 -20.76 11.41
CA LEU A 144 -40.96 -21.48 10.51
C LEU A 144 -41.33 -21.26 9.05
N GLY A 145 -42.63 -21.36 8.72
CA GLY A 145 -43.15 -21.11 7.37
C GLY A 145 -42.88 -19.66 6.89
N LEU A 146 -43.11 -18.70 7.78
CA LEU A 146 -42.79 -17.27 7.49
C LEU A 146 -41.28 -17.04 7.31
N THR A 147 -40.46 -17.67 8.14
CA THR A 147 -38.98 -17.60 8.01
C THR A 147 -38.51 -18.19 6.69
N ALA A 148 -39.03 -19.35 6.32
CA ALA A 148 -38.72 -19.97 5.02
C ALA A 148 -39.16 -19.10 3.83
N ALA A 149 -40.33 -18.50 3.91
CA ALA A 149 -40.81 -17.55 2.89
C ALA A 149 -39.90 -16.32 2.82
N LEU A 150 -39.49 -15.77 3.97
CA LEU A 150 -38.55 -14.63 4.05
C LEU A 150 -37.20 -14.97 3.39
N VAL A 151 -36.62 -16.15 3.71
CA VAL A 151 -35.38 -16.64 3.09
C VAL A 151 -35.51 -16.75 1.58
N LEU A 152 -36.62 -17.33 1.10
CA LEU A 152 -36.89 -17.53 -0.33
C LEU A 152 -37.04 -16.19 -1.06
N ILE A 153 -37.91 -15.31 -0.58
CA ILE A 153 -38.16 -14.00 -1.19
C ILE A 153 -36.85 -13.17 -1.22
N ALA A 154 -36.17 -13.15 -0.11
CA ALA A 154 -34.92 -12.43 0.02
C ALA A 154 -33.82 -12.99 -0.92
N SER A 155 -33.70 -14.33 -1.03
CA SER A 155 -32.74 -14.97 -1.93
C SER A 155 -33.14 -14.77 -3.40
N ILE A 156 -34.39 -14.92 -3.77
CA ILE A 156 -34.88 -14.68 -5.14
C ILE A 156 -34.58 -13.21 -5.56
N GLY A 157 -34.85 -12.26 -4.69
CA GLY A 157 -34.63 -10.85 -4.97
C GLY A 157 -33.13 -10.52 -5.20
N LYS A 158 -32.27 -10.96 -4.28
CA LYS A 158 -30.83 -10.65 -4.34
C LYS A 158 -30.11 -11.48 -5.41
N PHE A 159 -30.36 -12.78 -5.45
CA PHE A 159 -29.83 -13.69 -6.46
C PHE A 159 -30.33 -13.33 -7.87
N GLY A 160 -31.63 -13.15 -8.03
CA GLY A 160 -32.26 -12.79 -9.30
C GLY A 160 -31.79 -11.41 -9.80
N GLY A 161 -31.75 -10.43 -8.91
CA GLY A 161 -31.25 -9.09 -9.22
C GLY A 161 -29.78 -9.09 -9.66
N ALA A 162 -28.93 -9.84 -8.97
CA ALA A 162 -27.51 -9.98 -9.33
C ALA A 162 -27.32 -10.76 -10.65
N PHE A 163 -28.12 -11.80 -10.88
CA PHE A 163 -28.07 -12.57 -12.12
C PHE A 163 -28.48 -11.72 -13.33
N VAL A 164 -29.62 -11.02 -13.24
CA VAL A 164 -30.12 -10.15 -14.29
C VAL A 164 -29.15 -8.96 -14.51
N GLY A 165 -28.67 -8.34 -13.44
CA GLY A 165 -27.68 -7.27 -13.51
C GLY A 165 -26.39 -7.69 -14.18
N GLY A 166 -25.88 -8.89 -13.86
CA GLY A 166 -24.70 -9.47 -14.52
C GLY A 166 -24.92 -9.71 -16.01
N ALA A 167 -26.07 -10.30 -16.38
CA ALA A 167 -26.43 -10.57 -17.77
C ALA A 167 -26.61 -9.27 -18.59
N LEU A 168 -27.21 -8.22 -18.00
CA LEU A 168 -27.31 -6.89 -18.62
C LEU A 168 -25.96 -6.17 -18.71
N GLY A 169 -25.06 -6.47 -17.78
CA GLY A 169 -23.67 -5.97 -17.77
C GLY A 169 -22.74 -6.68 -18.75
N GLY A 170 -23.24 -7.64 -19.55
CA GLY A 170 -22.44 -8.34 -20.57
C GLY A 170 -21.73 -9.59 -20.08
N LEU A 171 -21.97 -10.03 -18.85
CA LEU A 171 -21.42 -11.29 -18.33
C LEU A 171 -22.13 -12.50 -18.96
N THR A 172 -21.39 -13.58 -19.14
CA THR A 172 -21.97 -14.87 -19.57
C THR A 172 -22.95 -15.40 -18.50
N ARG A 173 -23.81 -16.33 -18.90
CA ARG A 173 -24.78 -16.94 -17.94
C ARG A 173 -24.09 -17.63 -16.78
N GLN A 174 -22.91 -18.21 -16.99
CA GLN A 174 -22.14 -18.89 -15.96
C GLN A 174 -21.50 -17.88 -14.98
N GLU A 175 -20.94 -16.80 -15.49
CA GLU A 175 -20.41 -15.70 -14.69
C GLU A 175 -21.51 -15.00 -13.89
N SER A 176 -22.68 -14.73 -14.54
CA SER A 176 -23.84 -14.15 -13.87
C SER A 176 -24.36 -15.04 -12.76
N TYR A 177 -24.33 -16.38 -12.93
CA TYR A 177 -24.70 -17.34 -11.90
C TYR A 177 -23.68 -17.34 -10.73
N ALA A 178 -22.39 -17.26 -11.03
CA ALA A 178 -21.34 -17.18 -9.99
C ALA A 178 -21.47 -15.87 -9.21
N LEU A 179 -21.67 -14.74 -9.90
CA LEU A 179 -21.93 -13.44 -9.28
C LEU A 179 -23.16 -13.48 -8.38
N ALA A 180 -24.28 -14.03 -8.87
CA ALA A 180 -25.51 -14.15 -8.11
C ALA A 180 -25.34 -15.04 -6.87
N SER A 181 -24.59 -16.14 -6.98
CA SER A 181 -24.26 -17.04 -5.86
C SER A 181 -23.46 -16.32 -4.78
N GLY A 182 -22.44 -15.54 -5.15
CA GLY A 182 -21.63 -14.74 -4.21
C GLY A 182 -22.42 -13.59 -3.57
N MET A 183 -23.25 -12.93 -4.35
CA MET A 183 -24.07 -11.80 -3.88
C MET A 183 -25.24 -12.21 -2.99
N ASN A 184 -25.61 -13.49 -2.93
CA ASN A 184 -26.73 -13.98 -2.11
C ASN A 184 -26.41 -14.02 -0.60
N ALA A 185 -25.14 -13.97 -0.22
CA ALA A 185 -24.77 -13.85 1.18
C ALA A 185 -25.36 -12.58 1.79
N ARG A 186 -25.81 -12.69 3.05
CA ARG A 186 -26.30 -11.55 3.82
C ARG A 186 -25.38 -11.33 4.99
N GLY A 187 -24.75 -10.17 4.97
CA GLY A 187 -23.67 -9.85 5.90
C GLY A 187 -24.12 -9.09 7.14
N SER A 188 -23.17 -8.34 7.66
CA SER A 188 -23.34 -7.55 8.88
C SER A 188 -24.42 -6.48 8.76
N THR A 189 -24.65 -5.91 7.56
CA THR A 189 -25.58 -4.79 7.37
C THR A 189 -27.02 -5.17 7.77
N GLU A 190 -27.51 -6.33 7.35
CA GLU A 190 -28.87 -6.78 7.68
C GLU A 190 -29.03 -7.06 9.17
N VAL A 191 -27.99 -7.65 9.81
CA VAL A 191 -27.99 -7.92 11.25
C VAL A 191 -27.90 -6.62 12.05
N ILE A 192 -27.09 -5.65 11.62
CA ILE A 192 -26.99 -4.33 12.26
C ILE A 192 -28.35 -3.62 12.21
N ILE A 193 -28.98 -3.61 11.04
CA ILE A 193 -30.31 -3.00 10.86
C ILE A 193 -31.35 -3.67 11.76
N ALA A 194 -31.36 -5.00 11.82
CA ALA A 194 -32.27 -5.75 12.67
C ALA A 194 -32.02 -5.45 14.16
N THR A 195 -30.75 -5.37 14.59
CA THR A 195 -30.37 -5.04 15.98
C THR A 195 -30.83 -3.63 16.35
N ILE A 196 -30.63 -2.66 15.46
CA ILE A 196 -31.11 -1.30 15.66
C ILE A 196 -32.65 -1.27 15.72
N GLY A 197 -33.33 -1.96 14.79
CA GLY A 197 -34.79 -2.05 14.78
C GLY A 197 -35.37 -2.67 16.03
N LEU A 198 -34.72 -3.68 16.58
CA LEU A 198 -35.07 -4.29 17.86
C LEU A 198 -34.85 -3.31 19.01
N SER A 199 -33.70 -2.65 19.08
CA SER A 199 -33.36 -1.70 20.15
C SER A 199 -34.30 -0.50 20.21
N MET A 200 -34.87 -0.11 19.07
CA MET A 200 -35.83 0.98 18.93
C MET A 200 -37.29 0.51 19.12
N GLY A 201 -37.54 -0.78 19.33
CA GLY A 201 -38.88 -1.33 19.45
C GLY A 201 -39.70 -1.36 18.14
N VAL A 202 -39.05 -1.11 17.00
CA VAL A 202 -39.68 -1.16 15.66
C VAL A 202 -39.87 -2.60 15.20
N LEU A 203 -38.91 -3.47 15.53
CA LEU A 203 -38.97 -4.90 15.26
C LEU A 203 -39.31 -5.66 16.55
N SER A 204 -40.20 -6.64 16.43
CA SER A 204 -40.43 -7.60 17.51
C SER A 204 -39.27 -8.59 17.63
N GLN A 205 -39.12 -9.22 18.79
CA GLN A 205 -38.12 -10.26 19.04
C GLN A 205 -38.22 -11.41 18.03
N THR A 206 -39.45 -11.81 17.67
CA THR A 206 -39.71 -12.85 16.67
C THR A 206 -39.18 -12.43 15.29
N MET A 207 -39.49 -11.21 14.83
CA MET A 207 -39.01 -10.72 13.53
C MET A 207 -37.46 -10.57 13.51
N PHE A 208 -36.87 -10.13 14.60
CA PHE A 208 -35.42 -10.06 14.74
C PHE A 208 -34.80 -11.46 14.58
N SER A 209 -35.34 -12.46 15.31
CA SER A 209 -34.85 -13.84 15.24
C SER A 209 -35.01 -14.46 13.84
N MET A 210 -36.13 -14.16 13.13
CA MET A 210 -36.32 -14.56 11.75
C MET A 210 -35.27 -13.95 10.80
N ILE A 211 -34.95 -12.67 10.95
CA ILE A 211 -33.94 -11.96 10.12
C ILE A 211 -32.53 -12.50 10.39
N VAL A 212 -32.16 -12.72 11.66
CA VAL A 212 -30.86 -13.31 12.03
C VAL A 212 -30.74 -14.72 11.47
N THR A 213 -31.80 -15.55 11.60
CA THR A 213 -31.83 -16.91 11.01
C THR A 213 -31.65 -16.86 9.51
N MET A 214 -32.35 -15.97 8.81
CA MET A 214 -32.20 -15.77 7.37
C MET A 214 -30.75 -15.39 7.01
N ALA A 215 -30.14 -14.47 7.73
CA ALA A 215 -28.76 -14.05 7.49
C ALA A 215 -27.77 -15.22 7.65
N ILE A 216 -27.93 -16.03 8.70
CA ILE A 216 -27.10 -17.21 8.94
C ILE A 216 -27.24 -18.20 7.81
N LEU A 217 -28.48 -18.60 7.46
CA LEU A 217 -28.75 -19.62 6.44
C LEU A 217 -28.22 -19.21 5.06
N THR A 218 -28.47 -17.96 4.65
CA THR A 218 -28.02 -17.47 3.34
C THR A 218 -26.51 -17.34 3.26
N THR A 219 -25.86 -16.92 4.35
CA THR A 219 -24.39 -16.80 4.43
C THR A 219 -23.72 -18.17 4.44
N MET A 220 -24.28 -19.15 5.16
CA MET A 220 -23.77 -20.54 5.15
C MET A 220 -23.96 -21.23 3.79
N ALA A 221 -25.04 -20.90 3.07
CA ALA A 221 -25.31 -21.48 1.75
C ALA A 221 -24.39 -20.90 0.66
N MET A 222 -23.86 -19.67 0.84
CA MET A 222 -23.08 -18.99 -0.19
C MET A 222 -21.79 -19.72 -0.58
N PRO A 223 -20.87 -20.13 0.33
CA PRO A 223 -19.61 -20.77 -0.05
C PRO A 223 -19.77 -22.02 -0.91
N PRO A 224 -20.64 -23.01 -0.57
CA PRO A 224 -20.83 -24.17 -1.44
C PRO A 224 -21.48 -23.81 -2.79
N MET A 225 -22.41 -22.85 -2.82
CA MET A 225 -23.03 -22.39 -4.06
C MET A 225 -21.99 -21.72 -4.96
N LEU A 226 -21.22 -20.78 -4.43
CA LEU A 226 -20.18 -20.08 -5.17
C LEU A 226 -19.08 -21.03 -5.66
N ARG A 227 -18.63 -21.96 -4.81
CA ARG A 227 -17.63 -22.97 -5.19
C ARG A 227 -18.12 -23.83 -6.35
N SER A 228 -19.37 -24.26 -6.33
CA SER A 228 -19.96 -25.06 -7.42
C SER A 228 -20.13 -24.24 -8.70
N ALA A 229 -20.42 -22.95 -8.58
CA ALA A 229 -20.54 -22.03 -9.72
C ALA A 229 -19.17 -21.78 -10.38
N LEU A 230 -18.15 -21.45 -9.57
CA LEU A 230 -16.78 -21.20 -10.03
C LEU A 230 -16.12 -22.44 -10.65
N ALA A 231 -16.40 -23.64 -10.13
CA ALA A 231 -15.87 -24.89 -10.70
C ALA A 231 -16.32 -25.14 -12.15
N ARG A 232 -17.38 -24.48 -12.61
CA ARG A 232 -17.93 -24.59 -13.97
C ARG A 232 -17.45 -23.49 -14.90
N LEU A 233 -16.73 -22.48 -14.39
CA LEU A 233 -16.19 -21.37 -15.17
C LEU A 233 -14.83 -21.78 -15.78
N PRO A 234 -14.66 -21.68 -17.11
CA PRO A 234 -13.34 -21.76 -17.70
C PRO A 234 -12.55 -20.52 -17.31
N LEU A 235 -11.48 -20.68 -16.52
CA LEU A 235 -10.59 -19.59 -16.18
C LEU A 235 -9.93 -19.03 -17.44
N GLY A 236 -10.15 -17.75 -17.73
CA GLY A 236 -9.44 -16.99 -18.75
C GLY A 236 -7.94 -16.94 -18.47
N ARG A 237 -7.11 -16.62 -19.48
CA ARG A 237 -5.66 -16.47 -19.28
C ARG A 237 -5.35 -15.39 -18.25
N ASP A 238 -6.01 -14.25 -18.35
CA ASP A 238 -5.85 -13.10 -17.45
C ASP A 238 -6.27 -13.43 -16.01
N GLU A 239 -7.31 -14.27 -15.84
CA GLU A 239 -7.77 -14.72 -14.51
C GLU A 239 -6.85 -15.74 -13.87
N LYS A 240 -6.09 -16.53 -14.64
CA LYS A 240 -5.06 -17.44 -14.11
C LYS A 240 -3.82 -16.69 -13.67
N GLU A 241 -3.45 -15.62 -14.39
CA GLU A 241 -2.29 -14.80 -14.09
C GLU A 241 -2.55 -13.80 -12.94
N ARG A 242 -3.83 -13.46 -12.70
CA ARG A 242 -4.23 -12.49 -11.67
C ARG A 242 -3.82 -12.88 -10.24
N PRO A 243 -4.06 -14.12 -9.73
CA PRO A 243 -3.61 -14.50 -8.39
C PRO A 243 -2.09 -14.45 -8.24
N GLU A 244 -1.35 -14.86 -9.28
CA GLU A 244 0.11 -14.78 -9.29
C GLU A 244 0.60 -13.32 -9.30
N ARG A 245 -0.13 -12.44 -10.00
CA ARG A 245 0.13 -11.00 -10.02
C ARG A 245 -0.18 -10.36 -8.66
N GLU A 246 -1.33 -10.67 -8.06
CA GLU A 246 -1.73 -10.19 -6.74
C GLU A 246 -0.77 -10.69 -5.64
N GLU A 247 -0.35 -11.96 -5.70
CA GLU A 247 0.64 -12.51 -4.77
C GLU A 247 2.02 -11.86 -4.93
N TYR A 248 2.40 -11.55 -6.17
CA TYR A 248 3.63 -10.83 -6.45
C TYR A 248 3.56 -9.37 -5.96
N GLU A 249 2.45 -8.67 -6.21
CA GLU A 249 2.22 -7.30 -5.74
C GLU A 249 2.21 -7.24 -4.21
N GLN A 250 1.69 -8.28 -3.52
CA GLN A 250 1.73 -8.36 -2.05
C GLN A 250 3.13 -8.66 -1.49
N ARG A 251 3.97 -9.37 -2.23
CA ARG A 251 5.34 -9.75 -1.81
C ARG A 251 6.43 -8.86 -2.38
N GLY A 252 6.13 -8.08 -3.41
CA GLY A 252 7.08 -7.21 -4.07
C GLY A 252 7.54 -6.08 -3.16
N PHE A 253 8.87 -5.88 -3.05
CA PHE A 253 9.45 -4.80 -2.25
C PHE A 253 8.94 -3.43 -2.70
N VAL A 254 9.00 -3.17 -4.00
CA VAL A 254 8.60 -1.87 -4.58
C VAL A 254 7.11 -1.63 -4.51
N ALA A 255 6.28 -2.68 -4.61
CA ALA A 255 4.82 -2.57 -4.50
C ALA A 255 4.35 -2.18 -3.09
N ASN A 256 5.16 -2.48 -2.08
CA ASN A 256 4.88 -2.19 -0.67
C ASN A 256 5.49 -0.87 -0.19
N LEU A 257 6.19 -0.11 -1.04
CA LEU A 257 6.68 1.22 -0.70
C LEU A 257 5.53 2.22 -0.77
N GLU A 258 5.21 2.87 0.35
CA GLU A 258 4.15 3.87 0.46
C GLU A 258 4.70 5.26 0.81
N ARG A 259 5.80 5.32 1.57
CA ARG A 259 6.39 6.57 2.06
C ARG A 259 7.91 6.50 2.03
N LEU A 260 8.52 7.51 1.43
CA LEU A 260 9.96 7.63 1.32
C LEU A 260 10.48 8.73 2.26
N LEU A 261 11.58 8.43 2.96
CA LEU A 261 12.35 9.42 3.71
C LEU A 261 13.61 9.74 2.93
N LEU A 262 13.80 10.99 2.54
CA LEU A 262 15.01 11.47 1.89
C LEU A 262 15.82 12.28 2.89
N ALA A 263 16.96 11.75 3.30
CA ALA A 263 17.91 12.51 4.11
C ALA A 263 18.79 13.35 3.19
N VAL A 264 18.75 14.65 3.41
CA VAL A 264 19.53 15.63 2.67
C VAL A 264 20.62 16.16 3.58
N ASP A 265 21.85 15.88 3.20
CA ASP A 265 23.02 16.60 3.68
C ASP A 265 23.43 17.65 2.62
N GLU A 266 24.50 18.36 2.83
CA GLU A 266 25.03 19.35 1.88
C GLU A 266 25.66 18.70 0.62
N SER A 267 25.40 17.40 0.36
CA SER A 267 25.99 16.66 -0.75
C SER A 267 25.32 16.96 -2.09
N SER A 268 26.11 17.04 -3.15
CA SER A 268 25.63 17.25 -4.52
C SER A 268 24.76 16.12 -5.03
N ASN A 269 24.84 14.92 -4.42
CA ASN A 269 24.08 13.74 -4.80
C ASN A 269 22.67 13.70 -4.21
N ALA A 270 22.33 14.61 -3.29
CA ALA A 270 20.99 14.70 -2.72
C ALA A 270 19.94 14.98 -3.82
N THR A 271 20.27 15.86 -4.79
CA THR A 271 19.38 16.14 -5.93
C THR A 271 19.17 14.92 -6.82
N PHE A 272 20.22 14.13 -7.06
CA PHE A 272 20.10 12.87 -7.81
C PHE A 272 19.28 11.83 -7.05
N ALA A 273 19.50 11.69 -5.75
CA ALA A 273 18.71 10.81 -4.89
C ALA A 273 17.23 11.21 -4.88
N ALA A 274 16.94 12.51 -4.82
CA ALA A 274 15.58 13.06 -4.89
C ALA A 274 14.91 12.78 -6.24
N HIS A 275 15.65 12.93 -7.34
CA HIS A 275 15.15 12.59 -8.67
C HIS A 275 14.78 11.12 -8.80
N LEU A 276 15.64 10.20 -8.32
CA LEU A 276 15.33 8.77 -8.31
C LEU A 276 14.14 8.42 -7.42
N ALA A 277 14.04 9.04 -6.24
CA ALA A 277 12.92 8.84 -5.31
C ALA A 277 11.59 9.32 -5.90
N GLY A 278 11.60 10.49 -6.58
CA GLY A 278 10.40 11.09 -7.17
C GLY A 278 9.77 10.29 -8.29
N GLY A 279 10.55 9.47 -9.01
CA GLY A 279 10.10 8.71 -10.18
C GLY A 279 8.99 7.67 -9.94
N ARG A 280 8.48 7.57 -8.70
CA ARG A 280 7.39 6.66 -8.33
C ARG A 280 6.08 7.38 -7.96
N GLY A 281 6.07 8.70 -7.90
CA GLY A 281 4.90 9.44 -7.44
C GLY A 281 4.50 9.17 -5.98
N LEU A 282 5.42 8.63 -5.17
CA LEU A 282 5.16 8.33 -3.75
C LEU A 282 5.37 9.59 -2.88
N PRO A 283 4.67 9.70 -1.73
CA PRO A 283 4.93 10.76 -0.77
C PRO A 283 6.38 10.72 -0.27
N ILE A 284 7.09 11.85 -0.38
CA ILE A 284 8.48 11.98 0.04
C ILE A 284 8.55 12.98 1.19
N THR A 285 9.17 12.58 2.29
CA THR A 285 9.56 13.51 3.35
C THR A 285 11.05 13.82 3.21
N VAL A 286 11.36 15.09 2.95
CA VAL A 286 12.73 15.58 2.87
C VAL A 286 13.14 16.05 4.26
N LEU A 287 14.15 15.40 4.84
CA LEU A 287 14.68 15.72 6.15
C LEU A 287 16.02 16.45 6.01
N HIS A 288 16.05 17.71 6.42
CA HIS A 288 17.27 18.50 6.51
C HIS A 288 17.87 18.38 7.88
N VAL A 289 19.12 17.97 7.94
CA VAL A 289 19.86 17.83 9.18
C VAL A 289 21.04 18.80 9.16
N GLY A 290 20.92 19.92 9.85
CA GLY A 290 21.98 20.93 9.90
C GLY A 290 21.65 22.09 10.83
N ALA A 291 22.69 22.80 11.28
CA ALA A 291 22.72 23.71 12.41
C ALA A 291 22.04 25.08 12.22
N ASN A 292 21.15 25.29 11.26
CA ASN A 292 20.52 26.60 11.04
C ASN A 292 18.98 26.50 10.96
N ALA A 293 18.33 26.41 12.12
CA ALA A 293 16.87 26.48 12.26
C ALA A 293 16.26 27.83 11.79
N ASN A 294 17.06 28.85 11.51
CA ASN A 294 16.61 30.15 10.97
C ASN A 294 16.27 30.14 9.47
N LEU A 295 16.37 28.99 8.81
CA LEU A 295 16.12 28.87 7.36
C LEU A 295 14.64 28.83 6.99
N GLN A 296 13.72 28.59 7.94
CA GLN A 296 12.28 28.58 7.64
C GLN A 296 11.71 29.94 7.19
N GLU A 297 12.31 31.05 7.62
CA GLU A 297 11.92 32.40 7.18
C GLU A 297 12.66 32.85 5.92
N LYS A 298 13.89 32.35 5.69
CA LYS A 298 14.73 32.75 4.55
C LYS A 298 14.40 31.97 3.27
N ASN A 299 13.93 30.73 3.37
CA ASN A 299 13.68 29.83 2.24
C ASN A 299 12.39 30.12 1.44
N ARG A 300 11.63 31.14 1.80
CA ARG A 300 10.54 31.63 0.93
C ARG A 300 11.00 32.59 -0.16
N ALA A 301 12.25 33.00 -0.17
CA ALA A 301 12.76 34.05 -1.03
C ALA A 301 13.84 33.63 -2.06
N ASP A 302 14.55 32.53 -1.86
CA ASP A 302 15.64 32.13 -2.77
C ASP A 302 15.31 30.82 -3.48
N GLU A 303 14.84 30.89 -4.74
CA GLU A 303 14.64 29.76 -5.66
C GLU A 303 15.93 28.99 -6.01
N GLU A 304 17.10 29.49 -5.62
CA GLU A 304 18.43 28.94 -5.91
C GLU A 304 19.06 28.17 -4.71
N SER A 305 18.28 27.87 -3.63
CA SER A 305 18.84 27.09 -2.52
C SER A 305 19.05 25.62 -2.92
N PRO A 306 20.09 24.93 -2.40
CA PRO A 306 20.28 23.50 -2.63
C PRO A 306 19.05 22.66 -2.25
N GLU A 307 18.33 23.11 -1.25
CA GLU A 307 17.09 22.49 -0.77
C GLU A 307 15.95 22.62 -1.77
N ALA A 308 15.79 23.81 -2.36
CA ALA A 308 14.81 24.03 -3.42
C ALA A 308 15.11 23.15 -4.64
N ALA A 309 16.39 22.97 -4.98
CA ALA A 309 16.80 22.08 -6.07
C ALA A 309 16.41 20.62 -5.81
N VAL A 310 16.59 20.11 -4.58
CA VAL A 310 16.20 18.76 -4.18
C VAL A 310 14.69 18.59 -4.25
N ILE A 311 13.93 19.51 -3.70
CA ILE A 311 12.45 19.48 -3.71
C ILE A 311 11.91 19.55 -5.15
N ASN A 312 12.49 20.43 -5.97
CA ASN A 312 12.09 20.58 -7.37
C ASN A 312 12.45 19.34 -8.19
N ALA A 313 13.60 18.69 -7.93
CA ALA A 313 13.99 17.46 -8.60
C ALA A 313 13.01 16.31 -8.28
N ALA A 314 12.61 16.16 -7.02
CA ALA A 314 11.62 15.16 -6.61
C ALA A 314 10.26 15.41 -7.28
N LYS A 315 9.79 16.64 -7.30
CA LYS A 315 8.51 17.01 -7.94
C LYS A 315 8.54 16.81 -9.45
N ALA A 316 9.58 17.29 -10.13
CA ALA A 316 9.71 17.16 -11.58
C ALA A 316 9.75 15.71 -12.03
N SER A 317 10.41 14.83 -11.26
CA SER A 317 10.44 13.40 -11.55
C SER A 317 9.08 12.74 -11.35
N ALA A 318 8.30 13.15 -10.35
CA ALA A 318 6.96 12.65 -10.10
C ALA A 318 5.94 13.09 -11.16
N GLU A 319 6.07 14.32 -11.67
CA GLU A 319 5.22 14.84 -12.74
C GLU A 319 5.52 14.20 -14.10
N ALA A 320 6.73 13.67 -14.30
CA ALA A 320 7.13 12.98 -15.52
C ALA A 320 6.52 11.57 -15.64
N ASP A 321 6.06 10.95 -14.55
CA ASP A 321 5.36 9.66 -14.55
C ASP A 321 3.87 9.87 -14.88
N ALA A 322 3.51 9.72 -16.15
CA ALA A 322 2.17 10.01 -16.68
C ALA A 322 1.05 9.11 -16.10
N ASP A 323 1.38 7.94 -15.55
CA ASP A 323 0.43 7.01 -14.92
C ASP A 323 0.19 7.31 -13.43
N GLY A 324 1.09 8.07 -12.83
CA GLY A 324 1.12 8.33 -11.40
C GLY A 324 0.50 9.65 -10.99
N GLY A 325 -0.55 10.19 -11.60
CA GLY A 325 -1.24 11.47 -11.29
C GLY A 325 -1.37 11.89 -9.81
N GLY A 326 -0.44 11.47 -8.98
CA GLY A 326 -0.28 11.75 -7.57
C GLY A 326 0.50 13.03 -7.36
N ASN A 327 -0.14 13.98 -6.71
CA ASN A 327 0.52 15.15 -6.15
C ASN A 327 1.54 14.65 -5.11
N VAL A 328 2.83 14.63 -5.45
CA VAL A 328 3.91 14.25 -4.53
C VAL A 328 3.97 15.28 -3.42
N ASP A 329 3.56 14.89 -2.23
CA ASP A 329 3.69 15.71 -1.03
C ASP A 329 5.16 15.67 -0.59
N VAL A 330 5.89 16.74 -0.89
CA VAL A 330 7.23 16.94 -0.36
C VAL A 330 7.13 17.79 0.89
N ILE A 331 7.47 17.19 2.03
CA ILE A 331 7.50 17.85 3.33
C ILE A 331 8.95 18.08 3.72
N SER A 332 9.35 19.33 3.90
CA SER A 332 10.68 19.67 4.44
C SER A 332 10.61 19.79 5.95
N ARG A 333 11.53 19.15 6.66
CA ARG A 333 11.70 19.25 8.12
C ARG A 333 13.13 19.60 8.44
N ALA A 334 13.32 20.68 9.19
CA ALA A 334 14.62 21.06 9.74
C ALA A 334 14.69 20.62 11.20
N ARG A 335 15.80 20.04 11.64
CA ARG A 335 16.04 19.64 13.02
C ARG A 335 17.41 20.09 13.51
N GLU A 336 17.48 20.50 14.78
CA GLU A 336 18.71 20.92 15.47
C GLU A 336 19.48 19.74 16.10
N GLU A 337 18.93 18.54 16.08
CA GLU A 337 19.49 17.30 16.63
C GLU A 337 20.58 16.72 15.72
N THR A 338 21.34 15.74 16.24
CA THR A 338 22.28 14.99 15.39
C THR A 338 21.53 14.31 14.24
N ALA A 339 22.21 14.15 13.11
CA ALA A 339 21.60 13.59 11.91
C ALA A 339 20.98 12.23 12.15
N ALA A 340 21.66 11.35 12.89
CA ALA A 340 21.19 10.02 13.23
C ALA A 340 19.93 10.05 14.09
N GLU A 341 19.90 10.86 15.16
CA GLU A 341 18.75 11.00 16.05
C GLU A 341 17.53 11.54 15.32
N ALA A 342 17.73 12.56 14.47
CA ALA A 342 16.66 13.15 13.66
C ALA A 342 16.06 12.15 12.67
N ILE A 343 16.91 11.35 12.00
CA ILE A 343 16.47 10.30 11.08
C ILE A 343 15.76 9.18 11.85
N ALA A 344 16.31 8.71 12.97
CA ALA A 344 15.73 7.66 13.78
C ALA A 344 14.35 8.07 14.34
N GLU A 345 14.20 9.32 14.78
CA GLU A 345 12.92 9.83 15.29
C GLU A 345 11.89 9.98 14.17
N GLU A 346 12.30 10.47 13.00
CA GLU A 346 11.40 10.58 11.85
C GLU A 346 11.02 9.19 11.32
N ALA A 347 11.98 8.25 11.27
CA ALA A 347 11.76 6.87 10.82
C ALA A 347 10.72 6.11 11.66
N LYS A 348 10.60 6.41 12.98
CA LYS A 348 9.57 5.84 13.86
C LYS A 348 8.14 6.14 13.40
N LYS A 349 7.96 7.13 12.52
CA LYS A 349 6.65 7.48 11.93
C LYS A 349 6.23 6.56 10.78
N GLY A 350 6.98 5.50 10.50
CA GLY A 350 6.63 4.45 9.54
C GLY A 350 6.98 4.83 8.10
N PHE A 351 8.26 4.98 7.80
CA PHE A 351 8.78 5.08 6.44
C PHE A 351 9.27 3.72 5.96
N ASP A 352 9.06 3.44 4.67
CA ASP A 352 9.34 2.14 4.07
C ASP A 352 10.74 2.08 3.45
N LEU A 353 11.31 3.24 3.11
CA LEU A 353 12.64 3.34 2.51
C LEU A 353 13.29 4.68 2.89
N LEU A 354 14.52 4.61 3.41
CA LEU A 354 15.41 5.76 3.56
C LEU A 354 16.26 5.90 2.30
N VAL A 355 16.24 7.07 1.68
CA VAL A 355 17.07 7.39 0.51
C VAL A 355 18.12 8.42 0.91
N VAL A 356 19.38 8.14 0.59
CA VAL A 356 20.53 9.03 0.91
C VAL A 356 21.37 9.24 -0.33
N GLY A 357 21.74 10.49 -0.62
CA GLY A 357 22.77 10.83 -1.61
C GLY A 357 24.16 10.70 -1.00
N MET A 358 25.14 10.27 -1.79
CA MET A 358 26.49 10.01 -1.32
C MET A 358 27.54 10.62 -2.25
N ASP A 359 28.43 11.44 -1.72
CA ASP A 359 29.57 12.04 -2.46
C ASP A 359 30.85 11.21 -2.36
N ALA A 360 31.06 10.49 -1.27
CA ALA A 360 32.31 9.82 -0.99
C ALA A 360 32.35 8.39 -1.52
N ALA A 361 33.52 7.98 -1.98
CA ALA A 361 33.80 6.59 -2.36
C ALA A 361 33.93 5.71 -1.10
N ALA A 362 33.54 4.44 -1.22
CA ALA A 362 33.83 3.46 -0.19
C ALA A 362 35.34 3.30 0.02
N GLY A 363 35.78 3.11 1.26
CA GLY A 363 37.17 2.79 1.58
C GLY A 363 37.62 1.46 0.98
N PRO A 364 38.92 1.18 0.96
CA PRO A 364 39.47 -0.05 0.40
C PRO A 364 38.97 -1.33 1.09
N ASP A 365 38.54 -1.21 2.32
CA ASP A 365 37.96 -2.28 3.18
C ASP A 365 36.44 -2.49 2.95
N GLY A 366 35.84 -1.71 2.07
CA GLY A 366 34.41 -1.75 1.78
C GLY A 366 33.53 -0.97 2.75
N GLY A 367 34.13 -0.29 3.73
CA GLY A 367 33.42 0.60 4.65
C GLY A 367 33.16 1.97 4.00
N PHE A 368 32.06 2.59 4.38
CA PHE A 368 31.66 3.91 3.89
C PHE A 368 32.20 5.04 4.78
N ASP A 369 31.97 6.27 4.38
CA ASP A 369 32.35 7.45 5.15
C ASP A 369 31.57 7.54 6.47
N ARG A 370 32.17 8.10 7.51
CA ARG A 370 31.54 8.28 8.82
C ARG A 370 30.22 9.06 8.75
N ARG A 371 30.10 10.00 7.84
CA ARG A 371 28.84 10.75 7.65
C ARG A 371 27.67 9.84 7.28
N LEU A 372 27.91 8.86 6.42
CA LEU A 372 26.89 7.91 6.02
C LEU A 372 26.56 6.94 7.16
N ASP A 373 27.59 6.52 7.93
CA ASP A 373 27.39 5.75 9.15
C ASP A 373 26.51 6.52 10.14
N ASP A 374 26.82 7.80 10.38
CA ASP A 374 26.06 8.67 11.28
C ASP A 374 24.59 8.87 10.82
N LEU A 375 24.37 8.94 9.48
CA LEU A 375 23.03 9.09 8.91
C LEU A 375 22.17 7.80 8.98
N THR A 376 22.81 6.64 9.06
CA THR A 376 22.12 5.35 8.89
C THR A 376 22.24 4.42 10.09
N SER A 377 23.01 4.79 11.13
CA SER A 377 23.31 3.94 12.30
C SER A 377 22.06 3.48 13.05
N ASP A 378 21.10 4.37 13.22
CA ASP A 378 19.90 4.14 14.01
C ASP A 378 18.66 3.83 13.15
N PHE A 379 18.87 3.56 11.86
CA PHE A 379 17.80 3.17 10.94
C PHE A 379 17.89 1.67 10.61
N ASP A 380 16.92 0.90 11.11
CA ASP A 380 16.84 -0.57 10.90
C ASP A 380 16.04 -0.96 9.65
N GLY A 381 15.50 0.00 8.89
CA GLY A 381 14.69 -0.24 7.71
C GLY A 381 15.47 -0.39 6.40
N PRO A 382 14.75 -0.58 5.27
CA PRO A 382 15.33 -0.58 3.94
C PRO A 382 16.03 0.73 3.60
N LEU A 383 17.19 0.63 2.94
CA LEU A 383 18.07 1.76 2.64
C LEU A 383 18.44 1.79 1.17
N ALA A 384 18.35 2.95 0.54
CA ALA A 384 18.84 3.20 -0.80
C ALA A 384 19.93 4.29 -0.78
N ILE A 385 21.10 3.99 -1.32
CA ILE A 385 22.22 4.94 -1.40
C ILE A 385 22.49 5.24 -2.87
N ALA A 386 22.37 6.52 -3.22
CA ALA A 386 22.56 7.03 -4.58
C ALA A 386 23.89 7.77 -4.71
N ALA A 387 24.72 7.36 -5.67
CA ALA A 387 25.97 8.01 -6.03
C ALA A 387 25.93 8.43 -7.51
N ALA A 388 25.85 9.72 -7.78
CA ALA A 388 25.87 10.28 -9.11
C ALA A 388 27.27 10.21 -9.71
N LYS A 389 27.37 9.78 -10.96
CA LYS A 389 28.59 9.76 -11.75
C LYS A 389 28.30 10.00 -13.23
N GLY A 390 29.30 10.39 -13.97
CA GLY A 390 29.20 10.56 -15.42
C GLY A 390 28.19 11.64 -15.83
N VAL A 391 27.07 11.26 -16.43
CA VAL A 391 26.03 12.21 -16.86
C VAL A 391 25.36 12.86 -15.66
N HIS A 392 25.00 12.07 -14.65
CA HIS A 392 24.27 12.55 -13.48
C HIS A 392 25.11 13.40 -12.50
N GLU A 393 26.43 13.38 -12.65
CA GLU A 393 27.33 14.29 -11.90
C GLU A 393 27.18 15.75 -12.40
N LYS A 394 26.90 15.91 -13.71
CA LYS A 394 26.71 17.22 -14.35
C LYS A 394 25.24 17.64 -14.38
N GLU A 395 24.36 16.69 -14.61
CA GLU A 395 22.91 16.87 -14.71
C GLU A 395 22.20 15.85 -13.81
N PRO A 396 22.07 16.13 -12.50
CA PRO A 396 21.50 15.19 -11.53
C PRO A 396 20.05 14.78 -11.82
N THR A 397 19.30 15.62 -12.53
CA THR A 397 17.90 15.39 -12.91
C THR A 397 17.73 14.74 -14.29
N ALA A 398 18.83 14.37 -14.94
CA ALA A 398 18.74 13.66 -16.21
C ALA A 398 18.16 12.24 -16.00
N ASN A 399 17.21 11.85 -16.85
CA ASN A 399 16.70 10.47 -16.81
C ASN A 399 17.77 9.50 -17.29
N ALA A 400 17.94 8.41 -16.56
CA ALA A 400 18.83 7.33 -16.98
C ALA A 400 18.31 6.70 -18.28
N ARG A 401 19.14 6.68 -19.33
CA ARG A 401 18.78 6.08 -20.62
C ARG A 401 18.95 4.56 -20.62
N LYS A 402 20.02 4.09 -19.96
CA LYS A 402 20.38 2.67 -19.91
C LYS A 402 20.63 2.25 -18.47
N ILE A 403 19.74 1.43 -17.96
CA ILE A 403 19.82 0.90 -16.61
C ILE A 403 20.34 -0.54 -16.66
N LEU A 404 21.35 -0.84 -15.86
CA LEU A 404 21.91 -2.17 -15.66
C LEU A 404 21.59 -2.68 -14.26
N VAL A 405 21.14 -3.93 -14.16
CA VAL A 405 20.97 -4.59 -12.86
C VAL A 405 21.69 -5.95 -12.85
N PRO A 406 22.72 -6.12 -12.02
CA PRO A 406 23.34 -7.42 -11.78
C PRO A 406 22.48 -8.22 -10.80
N VAL A 407 22.27 -9.50 -11.10
CA VAL A 407 21.50 -10.41 -10.28
C VAL A 407 22.28 -11.69 -9.99
N SER A 408 22.06 -12.26 -8.80
CA SER A 408 22.72 -13.51 -8.34
C SER A 408 21.71 -14.57 -7.90
N GLY A 409 20.41 -14.28 -7.97
CA GLY A 409 19.35 -15.15 -7.47
C GLY A 409 19.07 -15.01 -5.96
N SER A 410 19.80 -14.15 -5.25
CA SER A 410 19.49 -13.83 -3.85
C SER A 410 18.28 -12.88 -3.74
N ASN A 411 17.60 -12.87 -2.59
CA ASN A 411 16.46 -11.98 -2.34
C ASN A 411 16.83 -10.51 -2.54
N VAL A 412 18.00 -10.09 -2.08
CA VAL A 412 18.45 -8.70 -2.23
C VAL A 412 18.73 -8.33 -3.68
N SER A 413 19.27 -9.26 -4.49
CA SER A 413 19.46 -9.01 -5.92
C SER A 413 18.12 -8.90 -6.65
N ARG A 414 17.08 -9.64 -6.21
CA ARG A 414 15.71 -9.52 -6.72
C ARG A 414 15.10 -8.15 -6.39
N ARG A 415 15.29 -7.64 -5.16
CA ARG A 415 14.85 -6.30 -4.79
C ARG A 415 15.53 -5.21 -5.61
N GLY A 416 16.84 -5.34 -5.84
CA GLY A 416 17.53 -4.45 -6.77
C GLY A 416 16.92 -4.47 -8.17
N ALA A 417 16.52 -5.65 -8.67
CA ALA A 417 15.84 -5.77 -9.95
C ALA A 417 14.44 -5.13 -9.95
N GLU A 418 13.67 -5.26 -8.88
CA GLU A 418 12.36 -4.61 -8.74
C GLU A 418 12.48 -3.09 -8.77
N VAL A 419 13.46 -2.52 -8.05
CA VAL A 419 13.74 -1.09 -8.07
C VAL A 419 14.19 -0.63 -9.46
N ALA A 420 15.06 -1.42 -10.14
CA ALA A 420 15.50 -1.11 -11.49
C ALA A 420 14.34 -1.14 -12.50
N ILE A 421 13.41 -2.09 -12.38
CA ILE A 421 12.17 -2.15 -13.20
C ILE A 421 11.32 -0.89 -12.97
N ALA A 422 11.18 -0.46 -11.71
CA ALA A 422 10.42 0.74 -11.39
C ALA A 422 11.03 2.01 -12.02
N LEU A 423 12.36 2.15 -11.96
CA LEU A 423 13.07 3.26 -12.56
C LEU A 423 13.12 3.19 -14.10
N ALA A 424 13.08 1.98 -14.67
CA ALA A 424 13.10 1.78 -16.12
C ALA A 424 11.87 2.32 -16.85
N ARG A 425 10.78 2.62 -16.14
CA ARG A 425 9.61 3.33 -16.70
C ARG A 425 9.96 4.70 -17.28
N LEU A 426 10.95 5.35 -16.72
CA LEU A 426 11.46 6.65 -17.18
C LEU A 426 12.61 6.52 -18.18
N SER A 427 13.04 5.29 -18.49
CA SER A 427 14.15 5.01 -19.40
C SER A 427 13.67 4.86 -20.83
N SER A 428 14.46 5.34 -21.78
CA SER A 428 14.20 5.20 -23.22
C SER A 428 14.69 3.88 -23.83
N GLU A 429 15.51 3.12 -23.10
CA GLU A 429 16.16 1.89 -23.57
C GLU A 429 15.72 0.69 -22.72
N PRO A 430 15.79 -0.55 -23.25
CA PRO A 430 15.49 -1.75 -22.50
C PRO A 430 16.34 -1.90 -21.24
N LEU A 431 15.72 -2.35 -20.14
CA LEU A 431 16.42 -2.70 -18.92
C LEU A 431 17.40 -3.85 -19.16
N GLN A 432 18.64 -3.67 -18.78
CA GLN A 432 19.66 -4.70 -18.93
C GLN A 432 19.84 -5.48 -17.64
N VAL A 433 19.56 -6.78 -17.68
CA VAL A 433 19.73 -7.70 -16.55
C VAL A 433 20.92 -8.61 -16.82
N VAL A 434 21.91 -8.61 -15.95
CA VAL A 434 23.07 -9.49 -16.05
C VAL A 434 23.11 -10.47 -14.87
N TYR A 435 23.07 -11.76 -15.16
CA TYR A 435 23.33 -12.77 -14.16
C TYR A 435 24.84 -13.00 -14.04
N VAL A 436 25.35 -12.94 -12.81
CA VAL A 436 26.77 -13.14 -12.52
C VAL A 436 26.92 -14.42 -11.71
N SER A 437 27.44 -15.46 -12.38
CA SER A 437 27.71 -16.75 -11.75
C SER A 437 29.06 -16.71 -11.01
N THR A 438 29.04 -16.97 -9.70
CA THR A 438 30.25 -17.00 -8.90
C THR A 438 30.92 -18.37 -8.96
N THR A 439 32.21 -18.43 -9.30
CA THR A 439 33.03 -19.63 -9.32
C THR A 439 33.23 -20.28 -7.94
N ARG A 440 32.66 -19.72 -6.88
CA ARG A 440 32.87 -20.17 -5.48
C ARG A 440 32.13 -21.45 -5.09
N ASP A 441 31.20 -21.94 -5.91
CA ASP A 441 30.51 -23.22 -5.68
C ASP A 441 31.34 -24.48 -6.03
N LYS A 442 32.67 -24.36 -6.05
CA LYS A 442 33.57 -25.55 -6.21
C LYS A 442 33.49 -26.54 -5.04
N GLY A 443 32.75 -26.23 -3.98
CA GLY A 443 32.60 -27.10 -2.81
C GLY A 443 31.25 -27.81 -2.69
N ALA A 444 30.20 -27.38 -3.40
CA ALA A 444 28.93 -28.07 -3.41
C ALA A 444 28.95 -29.24 -4.39
N ARG A 445 28.80 -30.44 -3.87
CA ARG A 445 28.77 -31.70 -4.56
C ARG A 445 28.00 -31.66 -5.88
N ARG A 446 28.71 -31.94 -7.02
CA ARG A 446 28.20 -32.55 -8.25
C ARG A 446 26.78 -32.23 -8.69
N THR A 447 26.48 -30.99 -8.96
CA THR A 447 25.39 -30.65 -9.90
C THR A 447 25.99 -30.63 -11.31
N SER A 448 25.33 -31.31 -12.26
CA SER A 448 25.76 -31.30 -13.65
C SER A 448 25.73 -29.87 -14.20
N PRO A 449 26.64 -29.47 -15.12
CA PRO A 449 26.67 -28.13 -15.71
C PRO A 449 25.35 -27.70 -16.33
N SER A 450 24.55 -28.65 -16.81
CA SER A 450 23.20 -28.40 -17.36
C SER A 450 22.16 -27.95 -16.29
N MET A 451 22.27 -28.40 -15.04
CA MET A 451 21.38 -27.99 -13.97
C MET A 451 21.69 -26.57 -13.47
N SER A 452 22.93 -26.15 -13.46
CA SER A 452 23.35 -24.80 -13.12
C SER A 452 22.83 -23.79 -14.13
N LEU A 453 22.99 -24.08 -15.41
CA LEU A 453 22.51 -23.20 -16.49
C LEU A 453 20.97 -23.04 -16.48
N ALA A 454 20.25 -24.12 -16.23
CA ALA A 454 18.78 -24.08 -16.15
C ALA A 454 18.30 -23.23 -14.96
N HIS A 455 19.02 -23.23 -13.84
CA HIS A 455 18.70 -22.39 -12.68
C HIS A 455 18.96 -20.91 -12.96
N GLU A 456 20.09 -20.60 -13.59
CA GLU A 456 20.48 -19.25 -13.98
C GLU A 456 19.50 -18.64 -14.99
N GLU A 457 19.09 -19.44 -16.00
CA GLU A 457 18.06 -19.07 -16.98
C GLU A 457 16.68 -18.87 -16.34
N ALA A 458 16.32 -19.68 -15.35
CA ALA A 458 15.06 -19.54 -14.64
C ALA A 458 14.97 -18.20 -13.87
N ILE A 459 16.04 -17.75 -13.24
CA ILE A 459 16.11 -16.47 -12.54
C ILE A 459 15.97 -15.30 -13.53
N LEU A 460 16.70 -15.35 -14.65
CA LEU A 460 16.59 -14.31 -15.67
C LEU A 460 15.19 -14.25 -16.29
N LYS A 461 14.56 -15.41 -16.49
CA LYS A 461 13.20 -15.51 -17.02
C LYS A 461 12.15 -14.96 -16.03
N ASP A 462 12.33 -15.21 -14.74
CA ASP A 462 11.44 -14.68 -13.68
C ASP A 462 11.49 -13.14 -13.64
N ILE A 463 12.68 -12.56 -13.71
CA ILE A 463 12.86 -11.10 -13.76
C ILE A 463 12.28 -10.51 -15.05
N ALA A 464 12.51 -11.17 -16.19
CA ALA A 464 11.93 -10.72 -17.47
C ALA A 464 10.40 -10.79 -17.47
N ALA A 465 9.82 -11.85 -16.87
CA ALA A 465 8.38 -11.98 -16.70
C ALA A 465 7.82 -10.90 -15.78
N THR A 466 8.56 -10.56 -14.71
CA THR A 466 8.21 -9.46 -13.81
C THR A 466 8.20 -8.12 -14.55
N ALA A 467 9.23 -7.81 -15.31
CA ALA A 467 9.34 -6.57 -16.08
C ALA A 467 8.26 -6.46 -17.18
N ALA A 468 7.93 -7.58 -17.84
CA ALA A 468 6.88 -7.62 -18.85
C ALA A 468 5.49 -7.26 -18.30
N ARG A 469 5.22 -7.50 -17.00
CA ARG A 469 3.98 -7.08 -16.34
C ARG A 469 3.83 -5.56 -16.24
N TYR A 470 4.94 -4.85 -16.30
CA TYR A 470 5.02 -3.39 -16.30
C TYR A 470 5.31 -2.78 -17.68
N ASP A 471 5.15 -3.56 -18.74
CA ASP A 471 5.46 -3.18 -20.13
C ASP A 471 6.93 -2.75 -20.35
N ILE A 472 7.84 -3.24 -19.51
CA ILE A 472 9.27 -2.96 -19.59
C ILE A 472 9.98 -4.06 -20.38
N ASN A 473 10.65 -3.65 -21.48
CA ASN A 473 11.50 -4.54 -22.24
C ASN A 473 12.80 -4.84 -21.50
N VAL A 474 13.18 -6.11 -21.44
CA VAL A 474 14.39 -6.57 -20.76
C VAL A 474 15.33 -7.27 -21.72
N THR A 475 16.60 -6.90 -21.64
CA THR A 475 17.68 -7.65 -22.29
C THR A 475 18.48 -8.42 -21.23
N THR A 476 18.52 -9.74 -21.35
CA THR A 476 19.21 -10.59 -20.38
C THR A 476 20.59 -11.01 -20.89
N ARG A 477 21.58 -11.04 -20.01
CA ARG A 477 22.92 -11.56 -20.27
C ARG A 477 23.42 -12.43 -19.12
N LEU A 478 24.20 -13.46 -19.46
CA LEU A 478 24.86 -14.35 -18.53
C LEU A 478 26.37 -14.11 -18.59
N ARG A 479 26.98 -13.88 -17.42
CA ARG A 479 28.44 -13.79 -17.23
C ARG A 479 28.90 -14.86 -16.27
N ALA A 480 29.64 -15.84 -16.76
CA ALA A 480 30.18 -16.94 -15.97
C ALA A 480 31.70 -16.88 -15.91
N ASN A 481 32.29 -17.52 -14.93
CA ASN A 481 33.76 -17.72 -14.78
C ASN A 481 34.57 -16.42 -14.59
N THR A 482 33.96 -15.33 -14.17
CA THR A 482 34.63 -14.06 -13.90
C THR A 482 34.29 -13.61 -12.47
N ALA A 483 35.19 -12.91 -11.80
CA ALA A 483 34.90 -12.32 -10.51
C ALA A 483 33.73 -11.33 -10.66
N PRO A 484 32.71 -11.33 -9.76
CA PRO A 484 31.49 -10.56 -9.92
C PRO A 484 31.73 -9.07 -10.17
N GLU A 485 32.63 -8.46 -9.44
CA GLU A 485 32.97 -7.06 -9.57
C GLU A 485 33.56 -6.74 -10.97
N ILE A 486 34.36 -7.64 -11.52
CA ILE A 486 34.93 -7.47 -12.86
C ILE A 486 33.87 -7.66 -13.93
N ALA A 487 33.01 -8.68 -13.78
CA ALA A 487 31.93 -8.94 -14.73
C ALA A 487 30.94 -7.75 -14.80
N ILE A 488 30.57 -7.18 -13.66
CA ILE A 488 29.69 -6.02 -13.58
C ILE A 488 30.34 -4.80 -14.25
N LEU A 489 31.60 -4.49 -13.91
CA LEU A 489 32.31 -3.33 -14.48
C LEU A 489 32.53 -3.48 -16.00
N GLN A 490 32.82 -4.68 -16.49
CA GLN A 490 32.90 -4.95 -17.94
C GLN A 490 31.55 -4.76 -18.63
N GLU A 491 30.46 -5.19 -17.97
CA GLU A 491 29.12 -5.02 -18.54
C GLU A 491 28.70 -3.55 -18.58
N ILE A 492 29.01 -2.77 -17.53
CA ILE A 492 28.80 -1.31 -17.53
C ILE A 492 29.50 -0.66 -18.73
N ALA A 493 30.77 -1.02 -18.96
CA ALA A 493 31.54 -0.46 -20.06
C ALA A 493 31.03 -0.89 -21.44
N SER A 494 30.64 -2.16 -21.60
CA SER A 494 30.19 -2.68 -22.90
C SER A 494 28.79 -2.21 -23.28
N SER A 495 27.89 -2.06 -22.30
CA SER A 495 26.53 -1.59 -22.51
C SER A 495 26.42 -0.08 -22.55
N ARG A 496 27.41 0.64 -22.04
CA ARG A 496 27.38 2.09 -21.78
C ARG A 496 26.19 2.44 -20.85
N ALA A 497 26.02 1.68 -19.79
CA ALA A 497 25.01 1.96 -18.79
C ALA A 497 25.27 3.30 -18.11
N ASP A 498 24.22 4.08 -17.87
CA ASP A 498 24.27 5.37 -17.15
C ASP A 498 24.01 5.17 -15.66
N LEU A 499 23.18 4.18 -15.33
CA LEU A 499 22.80 3.83 -13.96
C LEU A 499 22.95 2.31 -13.73
N VAL A 500 23.51 1.95 -12.60
CA VAL A 500 23.58 0.56 -12.13
C VAL A 500 22.83 0.44 -10.81
N VAL A 501 21.86 -0.46 -10.74
CA VAL A 501 21.10 -0.73 -9.52
C VAL A 501 21.55 -2.06 -8.94
N ILE A 502 22.04 -2.07 -7.71
CA ILE A 502 22.60 -3.26 -7.07
C ILE A 502 21.86 -3.53 -5.77
N GLY A 503 21.23 -4.70 -5.66
CA GLY A 503 20.72 -5.21 -4.39
C GLY A 503 21.89 -5.69 -3.52
N VAL A 504 21.96 -5.25 -2.28
CA VAL A 504 23.05 -5.49 -1.35
C VAL A 504 22.57 -5.87 0.04
N ASP A 505 23.28 -6.75 0.72
CA ASP A 505 23.04 -7.04 2.13
C ASP A 505 23.86 -6.10 3.01
N ARG A 506 23.26 -5.66 4.11
CA ARG A 506 23.96 -4.94 5.16
C ARG A 506 24.78 -5.92 5.99
N ILE A 507 26.07 -5.70 6.13
CA ILE A 507 26.99 -6.58 6.87
C ILE A 507 27.21 -5.97 8.26
N GLN A 508 27.06 -6.78 9.30
CA GLN A 508 27.29 -6.37 10.68
C GLN A 508 28.74 -5.93 10.91
N GLY A 509 28.95 -4.72 11.43
CA GLY A 509 30.26 -4.16 11.71
C GLY A 509 30.13 -2.79 12.39
N ASP A 510 31.26 -2.22 12.82
CA ASP A 510 31.32 -0.88 13.44
C ASP A 510 31.03 0.25 12.44
N ARG A 511 30.93 -0.09 11.15
CA ARG A 511 30.63 0.82 10.05
C ARG A 511 29.68 0.15 9.05
N LEU A 512 28.90 0.96 8.35
CA LEU A 512 28.07 0.52 7.25
C LEU A 512 28.93 -0.17 6.19
N ASN A 513 28.60 -1.42 5.85
CA ASN A 513 29.34 -2.22 4.89
C ASN A 513 28.38 -3.08 4.06
N PHE A 514 28.53 -3.03 2.75
CA PHE A 514 27.74 -3.84 1.79
C PHE A 514 28.63 -4.85 1.03
N GLY A 515 29.83 -5.09 1.53
CA GLY A 515 30.76 -6.06 0.96
C GLY A 515 31.66 -5.52 -0.17
N SER A 516 32.67 -6.31 -0.50
CA SER A 516 33.73 -5.93 -1.45
C SER A 516 33.23 -5.69 -2.89
N ILE A 517 32.17 -6.39 -3.32
CA ILE A 517 31.60 -6.24 -4.67
C ILE A 517 30.98 -4.86 -4.83
N ALA A 518 30.11 -4.47 -3.88
CA ALA A 518 29.48 -3.16 -3.88
C ALA A 518 30.51 -2.02 -3.82
N ALA A 519 31.52 -2.16 -2.94
CA ALA A 519 32.61 -1.22 -2.80
C ALA A 519 33.43 -1.07 -4.09
N ALA A 520 33.77 -2.20 -4.74
CA ALA A 520 34.54 -2.19 -5.98
C ALA A 520 33.76 -1.54 -7.14
N VAL A 521 32.48 -1.84 -7.26
CA VAL A 521 31.63 -1.22 -8.30
C VAL A 521 31.44 0.26 -8.00
N LEU A 522 31.16 0.64 -6.75
CA LEU A 522 31.00 2.03 -6.36
C LEU A 522 32.28 2.83 -6.64
N GLY A 523 33.46 2.29 -6.30
CA GLY A 523 34.75 2.99 -6.49
C GLY A 523 35.20 3.09 -7.96
N LYS A 524 34.91 2.09 -8.79
CA LYS A 524 35.47 1.95 -10.15
C LYS A 524 34.45 2.19 -11.28
N SER A 525 33.16 2.25 -10.98
CA SER A 525 32.12 2.52 -11.97
C SER A 525 32.22 3.93 -12.52
N LYS A 526 32.01 4.07 -13.84
CA LYS A 526 31.82 5.36 -14.52
C LYS A 526 30.32 5.74 -14.62
N ALA A 527 29.44 4.77 -14.40
CA ALA A 527 28.00 4.99 -14.31
C ALA A 527 27.60 5.31 -12.88
N SER A 528 26.50 6.01 -12.71
CA SER A 528 25.87 6.23 -11.40
C SER A 528 25.50 4.89 -10.76
N VAL A 529 25.53 4.84 -9.45
CA VAL A 529 25.25 3.61 -8.70
C VAL A 529 24.15 3.86 -7.68
N LEU A 530 23.14 2.99 -7.68
CA LEU A 530 22.11 2.91 -6.65
C LEU A 530 22.25 1.58 -5.91
N LEU A 531 22.63 1.63 -4.65
CA LEU A 531 22.66 0.46 -3.76
C LEU A 531 21.33 0.37 -3.04
N VAL A 532 20.71 -0.81 -3.01
CA VAL A 532 19.43 -1.07 -2.35
C VAL A 532 19.58 -2.20 -1.36
N SER A 533 19.31 -1.91 -0.08
CA SER A 533 19.34 -2.87 1.03
C SER A 533 17.97 -3.03 1.66
N ASP A 534 17.68 -4.18 2.25
CA ASP A 534 16.41 -4.51 2.89
C ASP A 534 16.34 -4.23 4.39
N GLY A 535 17.39 -3.70 4.97
CA GLY A 535 17.46 -3.48 6.42
C GLY A 535 17.92 -4.72 7.21
N ASP A 536 17.84 -5.93 6.67
CA ASP A 536 18.35 -7.13 7.32
C ASP A 536 19.88 -7.06 7.42
N VAL A 537 20.41 -7.27 8.63
CA VAL A 537 21.84 -7.23 8.90
C VAL A 537 22.40 -8.66 8.92
N ARG A 538 23.29 -8.98 8.00
CA ARG A 538 23.98 -10.29 8.01
C ARG A 538 25.16 -10.28 8.98
N PRO A 539 25.36 -11.36 9.75
CA PRO A 539 26.56 -11.48 10.58
C PRO A 539 27.82 -11.50 9.71
N LYS A 540 28.89 -10.90 10.21
CA LYS A 540 30.20 -10.91 9.56
C LYS A 540 30.73 -12.36 9.55
N THR A 541 30.76 -13.03 8.39
CA THR A 541 31.31 -14.38 8.20
C THR A 541 32.80 -14.35 7.96
#